data_c9f8d39adedc3bf90e1dabc7b5a32615
#
_entry.id   c9f8d39adedc3bf90e1dabc7b5a32615
#
_cell.length_a   1.000
_cell.length_b   1.000
_cell.length_c   1.000
_cell.angle_alpha   90.00
_cell.angle_beta   90.00
_cell.angle_gamma   90.00
#
_symmetry.space_group_name_H-M   'P 1'
#
loop_
_entity.id
_entity.type
_entity.pdbx_description
1 polymer ?
#
loop_
_entity_poly.entity_id
_entity_poly.type
_entity_poly.pdbx_seq_one_letter_code
_entity_poly.pdbx_strand_id
1 'polypeptide(L)'
;VVVVEEKSYDESYSADVEYVDNDTLYKGTENVLRAGSKGERSVVALVTYVNGVESKREIIKQTVTKKAVAKKVERGTLTPPTYIKPVNSTNITSPYGYRIHPVNGTHTLHSGVDWYVPSGTAVKASSSGTVITAGWNGAYGYCVDIKHPNGTMTRYAHLSSIAVAYGQTVSQGQVIAYSGATGVVTGPHLHFELYINGCSVNPVDYTGN
;
A
#
# COMPACT_ATOMS: atom_id res chain seq x y z
N VAL A 1 -52.11 19.70 25.11
CA VAL A 1 -52.62 18.30 25.22
C VAL A 1 -51.46 17.35 25.08
N VAL A 2 -51.31 16.41 26.02
CA VAL A 2 -50.36 15.30 25.96
C VAL A 2 -51.11 14.03 25.65
N VAL A 3 -50.72 13.29 24.63
CA VAL A 3 -51.29 12.01 24.24
C VAL A 3 -50.18 10.97 24.16
N VAL A 4 -50.42 9.78 24.71
CA VAL A 4 -49.48 8.63 24.60
C VAL A 4 -50.19 7.53 23.83
N GLU A 5 -49.56 7.07 22.76
CA GLU A 5 -50.05 6.02 21.88
C GLU A 5 -49.07 4.87 21.76
N GLU A 6 -49.59 3.66 21.71
CA GLU A 6 -48.80 2.47 21.34
C GLU A 6 -48.74 2.38 19.81
N LYS A 7 -47.54 2.30 19.26
CA LYS A 7 -47.34 2.14 17.81
C LYS A 7 -46.46 0.93 17.51
N SER A 8 -46.91 0.13 16.54
CA SER A 8 -46.12 -0.99 16.00
C SER A 8 -45.67 -0.67 14.59
N TYR A 9 -44.40 -0.95 14.32
CA TYR A 9 -43.79 -0.75 12.99
C TYR A 9 -42.63 -1.73 12.80
N ASP A 10 -42.30 -1.99 11.52
CA ASP A 10 -41.14 -2.78 11.16
C ASP A 10 -39.99 -1.88 10.77
N GLU A 11 -38.80 -2.24 11.20
CA GLU A 11 -37.57 -1.53 10.83
C GLU A 11 -36.44 -2.48 10.44
N SER A 12 -35.59 -2.03 9.55
CA SER A 12 -34.37 -2.76 9.22
C SER A 12 -33.24 -2.39 10.17
N TYR A 13 -32.40 -3.37 10.51
CA TYR A 13 -31.19 -3.15 11.31
C TYR A 13 -29.99 -3.85 10.67
N SER A 14 -28.78 -3.39 10.98
CA SER A 14 -27.53 -3.98 10.52
C SER A 14 -26.86 -4.73 11.70
N ALA A 15 -26.18 -5.82 11.41
CA ALA A 15 -25.22 -6.40 12.34
C ALA A 15 -23.89 -5.61 12.26
N ASP A 16 -23.11 -5.68 13.33
CA ASP A 16 -21.76 -5.11 13.35
C ASP A 16 -20.86 -5.78 12.31
N VAL A 17 -19.84 -5.04 11.87
CA VAL A 17 -18.86 -5.58 10.92
C VAL A 17 -17.90 -6.50 11.67
N GLU A 18 -17.72 -7.72 11.17
CA GLU A 18 -16.70 -8.65 11.65
C GLU A 18 -15.38 -8.37 10.93
N TYR A 19 -14.30 -8.08 11.68
CA TYR A 19 -12.96 -7.94 11.14
C TYR A 19 -12.14 -9.20 11.38
N VAL A 20 -11.40 -9.63 10.35
CA VAL A 20 -10.41 -10.69 10.43
C VAL A 20 -9.06 -10.09 10.12
N ASP A 21 -8.15 -10.15 11.07
CA ASP A 21 -6.80 -9.63 10.90
C ASP A 21 -5.99 -10.56 9.98
N ASN A 22 -5.25 -9.95 9.03
CA ASN A 22 -4.34 -10.64 8.13
C ASN A 22 -2.97 -9.98 8.20
N ASP A 23 -1.99 -10.72 8.70
CA ASP A 23 -0.60 -10.29 8.87
C ASP A 23 0.24 -10.31 7.58
N THR A 24 -0.34 -10.77 6.47
CA THR A 24 0.26 -10.71 5.13
C THR A 24 -0.19 -9.49 4.33
N LEU A 25 -1.19 -8.76 4.79
CA LEU A 25 -1.69 -7.55 4.17
C LEU A 25 -1.24 -6.30 4.94
N TYR A 26 -0.92 -5.23 4.22
CA TYR A 26 -0.57 -3.96 4.84
C TYR A 26 -1.73 -3.32 5.59
N LYS A 27 -1.43 -2.62 6.69
CA LYS A 27 -2.38 -1.73 7.38
C LYS A 27 -2.99 -0.76 6.37
N GLY A 28 -4.33 -0.64 6.40
CA GLY A 28 -5.10 0.16 5.47
C GLY A 28 -5.62 -0.61 4.25
N THR A 29 -5.18 -1.86 4.03
CA THR A 29 -5.80 -2.74 3.03
C THR A 29 -6.98 -3.46 3.66
N GLU A 30 -8.14 -3.42 3.00
CA GLU A 30 -9.34 -4.14 3.39
C GLU A 30 -9.93 -4.91 2.21
N ASN A 31 -10.26 -6.18 2.44
CA ASN A 31 -10.93 -7.04 1.48
C ASN A 31 -12.27 -7.51 2.04
N VAL A 32 -13.36 -7.39 1.28
CA VAL A 32 -14.67 -7.89 1.71
C VAL A 32 -14.75 -9.39 1.44
N LEU A 33 -14.69 -10.18 2.51
CA LEU A 33 -14.81 -11.65 2.43
C LEU A 33 -16.26 -12.11 2.31
N ARG A 34 -17.21 -11.35 2.90
CA ARG A 34 -18.64 -11.60 2.83
C ARG A 34 -19.38 -10.27 2.91
N ALA A 35 -20.27 -10.03 1.97
CA ALA A 35 -21.21 -8.91 2.05
C ALA A 35 -22.23 -9.18 3.18
N GLY A 36 -22.48 -8.16 3.99
CA GLY A 36 -23.54 -8.22 4.99
C GLY A 36 -24.93 -8.06 4.36
N SER A 37 -25.95 -8.45 5.11
CA SER A 37 -27.34 -8.14 4.76
C SER A 37 -28.10 -7.59 5.97
N LYS A 38 -29.03 -6.66 5.72
CA LYS A 38 -29.89 -6.13 6.76
C LYS A 38 -30.86 -7.20 7.27
N GLY A 39 -31.08 -7.19 8.55
CA GLY A 39 -32.18 -7.88 9.21
C GLY A 39 -33.41 -7.00 9.30
N GLU A 40 -34.50 -7.59 9.77
CA GLU A 40 -35.77 -6.93 10.02
C GLU A 40 -36.25 -7.26 11.44
N ARG A 41 -36.84 -6.30 12.10
CA ARG A 41 -37.46 -6.48 13.41
C ARG A 41 -38.73 -5.68 13.52
N SER A 42 -39.70 -6.26 14.20
CA SER A 42 -40.96 -5.61 14.59
C SER A 42 -40.76 -4.93 15.93
N VAL A 43 -41.13 -3.67 16.01
CA VAL A 43 -40.94 -2.79 17.17
C VAL A 43 -42.30 -2.33 17.65
N VAL A 44 -42.54 -2.43 18.97
CA VAL A 44 -43.67 -1.80 19.65
C VAL A 44 -43.12 -0.69 20.54
N ALA A 45 -43.60 0.53 20.35
CA ALA A 45 -43.15 1.69 21.08
C ALA A 45 -44.32 2.52 21.63
N LEU A 46 -44.13 3.10 22.82
CA LEU A 46 -44.96 4.17 23.33
C LEU A 46 -44.47 5.51 22.77
N VAL A 47 -45.35 6.21 22.07
CA VAL A 47 -45.04 7.50 21.45
C VAL A 47 -45.87 8.58 22.19
N THR A 48 -45.15 9.54 22.76
CA THR A 48 -45.73 10.68 23.44
C THR A 48 -45.81 11.90 22.51
N TYR A 49 -46.97 12.43 22.31
CA TYR A 49 -47.22 13.64 21.55
C TYR A 49 -47.54 14.79 22.49
N VAL A 50 -46.95 15.95 22.24
CA VAL A 50 -47.29 17.23 22.91
C VAL A 50 -47.82 18.20 21.84
N ASN A 51 -49.10 18.57 22.02
CA ASN A 51 -49.81 19.45 21.05
C ASN A 51 -49.74 18.90 19.59
N GLY A 52 -49.83 17.58 19.43
CA GLY A 52 -49.81 16.92 18.12
C GLY A 52 -48.42 16.66 17.53
N VAL A 53 -47.34 17.05 18.23
CA VAL A 53 -45.97 16.83 17.80
C VAL A 53 -45.34 15.69 18.63
N GLU A 54 -44.69 14.73 17.98
CA GLU A 54 -43.96 13.67 18.67
C GLU A 54 -42.84 14.27 19.53
N SER A 55 -42.86 14.02 20.83
CA SER A 55 -41.86 14.52 21.77
C SER A 55 -40.98 13.45 22.39
N LYS A 56 -41.48 12.21 22.50
CA LYS A 56 -40.73 11.07 23.05
C LYS A 56 -41.20 9.80 22.40
N ARG A 57 -40.26 8.87 22.16
CA ARG A 57 -40.52 7.49 21.75
C ARG A 57 -39.75 6.55 22.66
N GLU A 58 -40.46 5.58 23.23
CA GLU A 58 -39.91 4.57 24.13
C GLU A 58 -40.25 3.18 23.61
N ILE A 59 -39.22 2.41 23.27
CA ILE A 59 -39.39 1.06 22.73
C ILE A 59 -39.71 0.12 23.92
N ILE A 60 -40.86 -0.53 23.86
CA ILE A 60 -41.31 -1.46 24.89
C ILE A 60 -41.13 -2.94 24.50
N LYS A 61 -41.06 -3.24 23.20
CA LYS A 61 -40.82 -4.58 22.70
C LYS A 61 -40.14 -4.56 21.35
N GLN A 62 -39.17 -5.46 21.16
CA GLN A 62 -38.55 -5.73 19.85
C GLN A 62 -38.54 -7.22 19.57
N THR A 63 -38.92 -7.62 18.37
CA THR A 63 -38.92 -9.02 17.94
C THR A 63 -38.20 -9.10 16.58
N VAL A 64 -37.09 -9.84 16.53
CA VAL A 64 -36.37 -10.06 15.28
C VAL A 64 -37.16 -11.02 14.40
N THR A 65 -37.58 -10.56 13.23
CA THR A 65 -38.32 -11.32 12.21
C THR A 65 -37.36 -11.93 11.18
N LYS A 66 -36.26 -11.23 10.89
CA LYS A 66 -35.18 -11.71 10.03
C LYS A 66 -33.84 -11.30 10.60
N LYS A 67 -32.92 -12.25 10.81
CA LYS A 67 -31.57 -11.93 11.32
C LYS A 67 -30.73 -11.17 10.30
N ALA A 68 -30.06 -10.11 10.75
CA ALA A 68 -29.01 -9.47 9.97
C ALA A 68 -27.81 -10.40 9.83
N VAL A 69 -27.12 -10.31 8.69
CA VAL A 69 -25.85 -10.99 8.47
C VAL A 69 -24.74 -9.94 8.53
N ALA A 70 -23.75 -10.17 9.40
CA ALA A 70 -22.60 -9.30 9.52
C ALA A 70 -21.78 -9.27 8.20
N LYS A 71 -21.37 -8.08 7.77
CA LYS A 71 -20.32 -7.92 6.78
C LYS A 71 -19.02 -8.43 7.38
N LYS A 72 -18.28 -9.30 6.66
CA LYS A 72 -16.98 -9.79 7.09
C LYS A 72 -15.89 -9.15 6.24
N VAL A 73 -14.95 -8.48 6.88
CA VAL A 73 -13.86 -7.73 6.23
C VAL A 73 -12.54 -8.24 6.76
N GLU A 74 -11.67 -8.67 5.85
CA GLU A 74 -10.28 -8.93 6.14
C GLU A 74 -9.52 -7.59 6.15
N ARG A 75 -8.74 -7.31 7.19
CA ARG A 75 -7.91 -6.09 7.28
C ARG A 75 -6.46 -6.43 7.50
N GLY A 76 -5.59 -5.72 6.78
CA GLY A 76 -4.16 -5.84 6.92
C GLY A 76 -3.65 -5.31 8.26
N THR A 77 -2.74 -6.05 8.89
CA THR A 77 -2.06 -5.66 10.12
C THR A 77 -0.55 -5.45 9.94
N LEU A 78 0.00 -5.87 8.78
CA LEU A 78 1.41 -5.69 8.47
C LEU A 78 1.77 -4.21 8.37
N THR A 79 2.73 -3.76 9.16
CA THR A 79 3.26 -2.41 9.04
C THR A 79 4.11 -2.33 7.78
N PRO A 80 3.89 -1.35 6.88
CA PRO A 80 4.75 -1.17 5.71
C PRO A 80 6.20 -0.97 6.17
N PRO A 81 7.19 -1.56 5.47
CA PRO A 81 8.58 -1.31 5.80
C PRO A 81 8.90 0.16 5.59
N THR A 82 9.71 0.70 6.45
CA THR A 82 10.33 2.00 6.24
C THR A 82 11.43 1.82 5.21
N TYR A 83 11.33 2.48 4.04
CA TYR A 83 12.41 2.51 3.05
C TYR A 83 13.32 3.69 3.35
N ILE A 84 14.63 3.47 3.24
CA ILE A 84 15.61 4.56 3.26
C ILE A 84 16.05 4.88 1.83
N LYS A 85 16.50 6.10 1.61
CA LYS A 85 17.13 6.50 0.35
C LYS A 85 18.41 5.67 0.14
N PRO A 86 18.59 5.03 -1.01
CA PRO A 86 19.73 4.13 -1.26
C PRO A 86 21.06 4.85 -1.43
N VAL A 87 21.03 6.14 -1.74
CA VAL A 87 22.21 7.01 -1.89
C VAL A 87 21.98 8.33 -1.19
N ASN A 88 23.05 8.97 -0.74
CA ASN A 88 22.97 10.31 -0.13
C ASN A 88 22.99 11.39 -1.23
N SER A 89 21.90 11.53 -1.97
CA SER A 89 21.73 12.55 -3.00
C SER A 89 20.32 13.13 -2.95
N THR A 90 20.19 14.42 -3.14
CA THR A 90 18.91 15.13 -3.34
C THR A 90 18.70 15.54 -4.79
N ASN A 91 19.71 15.33 -5.65
CA ASN A 91 19.66 15.71 -7.05
C ASN A 91 18.97 14.63 -7.88
N ILE A 92 17.68 14.82 -8.16
CA ILE A 92 16.89 13.98 -9.04
C ILE A 92 17.10 14.47 -10.49
N THR A 93 17.74 13.65 -11.31
CA THR A 93 17.95 13.95 -12.74
C THR A 93 16.78 13.50 -13.60
N SER A 94 16.01 12.50 -13.13
CA SER A 94 14.77 12.10 -13.78
C SER A 94 13.78 11.53 -12.75
N PRO A 95 12.59 12.14 -12.61
CA PRO A 95 11.57 11.65 -11.71
C PRO A 95 10.84 10.42 -12.29
N TYR A 96 10.11 9.70 -11.42
CA TYR A 96 9.13 8.69 -11.80
C TYR A 96 8.01 9.31 -12.64
N GLY A 97 7.52 8.59 -13.64
CA GLY A 97 6.37 8.97 -14.43
C GLY A 97 6.59 8.95 -15.94
N TYR A 98 5.57 9.32 -16.69
CA TYR A 98 5.67 9.37 -18.16
C TYR A 98 6.56 10.52 -18.62
N ARG A 99 7.49 10.18 -19.51
CA ARG A 99 8.44 11.14 -20.11
C ARG A 99 8.86 10.74 -21.53
N ILE A 100 9.51 11.66 -22.22
CA ILE A 100 10.24 11.32 -23.45
C ILE A 100 11.55 10.64 -23.04
N HIS A 101 11.78 9.43 -23.54
CA HIS A 101 12.99 8.66 -23.22
C HIS A 101 14.23 9.37 -23.78
N PRO A 102 15.28 9.65 -22.95
CA PRO A 102 16.38 10.53 -23.33
C PRO A 102 17.30 9.97 -24.42
N VAL A 103 17.27 8.65 -24.66
CA VAL A 103 18.12 7.98 -25.66
C VAL A 103 17.38 7.71 -26.96
N ASN A 104 16.13 7.23 -26.91
CA ASN A 104 15.40 6.79 -28.10
C ASN A 104 14.21 7.69 -28.49
N GLY A 105 13.90 8.71 -27.68
CA GLY A 105 12.86 9.71 -27.98
C GLY A 105 11.42 9.20 -27.85
N THR A 106 11.18 7.99 -27.38
CA THR A 106 9.81 7.44 -27.23
C THR A 106 9.13 7.96 -25.99
N HIS A 107 7.81 8.13 -26.04
CA HIS A 107 7.02 8.41 -24.84
C HIS A 107 6.85 7.12 -24.02
N THR A 108 7.43 7.08 -22.82
CA THR A 108 7.49 5.89 -21.98
C THR A 108 7.36 6.21 -20.50
N LEU A 109 6.90 5.24 -19.73
CA LEU A 109 6.91 5.33 -18.28
C LEU A 109 8.35 5.13 -17.78
N HIS A 110 8.85 6.10 -17.01
CA HIS A 110 10.04 5.93 -16.17
C HIS A 110 9.58 5.25 -14.86
N SER A 111 9.90 3.98 -14.71
CA SER A 111 9.42 3.10 -13.62
C SER A 111 10.11 3.33 -12.27
N GLY A 112 11.06 4.28 -12.22
CA GLY A 112 11.83 4.59 -11.03
C GLY A 112 12.17 6.07 -10.92
N VAL A 113 13.16 6.37 -10.09
CA VAL A 113 13.77 7.68 -9.95
C VAL A 113 15.28 7.57 -10.22
N ASP A 114 15.81 8.56 -10.93
CA ASP A 114 17.25 8.65 -11.17
C ASP A 114 17.85 9.72 -10.27
N TRP A 115 18.72 9.32 -9.34
CA TRP A 115 19.52 10.23 -8.54
C TRP A 115 20.91 10.37 -9.13
N TYR A 116 21.31 11.62 -9.42
CA TYR A 116 22.71 11.90 -9.78
C TYR A 116 23.62 11.53 -8.62
N VAL A 117 24.56 10.66 -8.90
CA VAL A 117 25.70 10.33 -8.05
C VAL A 117 26.92 10.00 -8.95
N PRO A 118 28.13 10.38 -8.55
CA PRO A 118 29.34 9.94 -9.24
C PRO A 118 29.43 8.41 -9.31
N SER A 119 30.02 7.89 -10.38
CA SER A 119 30.33 6.46 -10.48
C SER A 119 31.21 6.01 -9.30
N GLY A 120 30.91 4.84 -8.73
CA GLY A 120 31.59 4.31 -7.54
C GLY A 120 31.01 4.78 -6.21
N THR A 121 29.91 5.54 -6.20
CA THR A 121 29.21 5.88 -4.95
C THR A 121 28.55 4.64 -4.38
N ALA A 122 28.72 4.41 -3.06
CA ALA A 122 28.12 3.28 -2.36
C ALA A 122 26.58 3.35 -2.41
N VAL A 123 25.97 2.25 -2.85
CA VAL A 123 24.52 2.05 -2.93
C VAL A 123 24.09 1.13 -1.79
N LYS A 124 23.11 1.55 -1.00
CA LYS A 124 22.63 0.83 0.17
C LYS A 124 21.28 0.18 -0.10
N ALA A 125 21.04 -0.96 0.53
CA ALA A 125 19.70 -1.58 0.53
C ALA A 125 18.68 -0.66 1.18
N SER A 126 17.64 -0.29 0.45
CA SER A 126 16.57 0.61 0.92
C SER A 126 15.72 -0.01 2.04
N SER A 127 15.62 -1.34 2.08
CA SER A 127 15.02 -2.12 3.16
C SER A 127 15.69 -3.50 3.24
N SER A 128 15.51 -4.20 4.37
CA SER A 128 16.01 -5.58 4.54
C SER A 128 15.29 -6.55 3.62
N GLY A 129 15.97 -7.59 3.14
CA GLY A 129 15.37 -8.59 2.26
C GLY A 129 16.35 -9.61 1.71
N THR A 130 15.93 -10.33 0.67
CA THR A 130 16.72 -11.33 -0.03
C THR A 130 17.01 -10.88 -1.46
N VAL A 131 18.25 -10.95 -1.89
CA VAL A 131 18.69 -10.64 -3.25
C VAL A 131 18.14 -11.67 -4.23
N ILE A 132 17.35 -11.23 -5.20
CA ILE A 132 16.74 -12.08 -6.24
C ILE A 132 17.30 -11.83 -7.63
N THR A 133 18.13 -10.79 -7.80
CA THR A 133 18.93 -10.50 -9.00
C THR A 133 20.25 -9.89 -8.55
N ALA A 134 21.36 -10.35 -9.10
CA ALA A 134 22.69 -9.75 -8.92
C ALA A 134 23.52 -10.02 -10.17
N GLY A 135 23.48 -9.12 -11.17
CA GLY A 135 24.16 -9.33 -12.44
C GLY A 135 23.73 -8.37 -13.54
N TRP A 136 24.11 -8.68 -14.77
CA TRP A 136 23.72 -7.89 -15.95
C TRP A 136 22.24 -8.15 -16.32
N ASN A 137 21.47 -7.08 -16.54
CA ASN A 137 20.06 -7.13 -16.86
C ASN A 137 19.71 -6.16 -18.02
N GLY A 138 20.10 -6.51 -19.22
CA GLY A 138 19.75 -5.77 -20.44
C GLY A 138 20.01 -4.27 -20.36
N ALA A 139 18.98 -3.45 -20.59
CA ALA A 139 19.05 -2.00 -20.56
C ALA A 139 19.43 -1.41 -19.19
N TYR A 140 19.14 -2.14 -18.09
CA TYR A 140 19.51 -1.75 -16.73
C TYR A 140 21.01 -1.89 -16.42
N GLY A 141 21.81 -2.53 -17.30
CA GLY A 141 23.20 -2.82 -17.04
C GLY A 141 23.38 -3.76 -15.85
N TYR A 142 24.41 -3.55 -15.02
CA TYR A 142 24.52 -4.24 -13.74
C TYR A 142 23.40 -3.79 -12.80
N CYS A 143 22.71 -4.80 -12.25
CA CYS A 143 21.46 -4.60 -11.51
C CYS A 143 21.41 -5.51 -10.28
N VAL A 144 20.84 -5.00 -9.19
CA VAL A 144 20.46 -5.75 -7.99
C VAL A 144 18.99 -5.58 -7.76
N ASP A 145 18.25 -6.69 -7.59
CA ASP A 145 16.86 -6.69 -7.12
C ASP A 145 16.79 -7.35 -5.74
N ILE A 146 16.06 -6.73 -4.82
CA ILE A 146 15.84 -7.24 -3.46
C ILE A 146 14.35 -7.44 -3.25
N LYS A 147 13.96 -8.67 -2.89
CA LYS A 147 12.62 -9.01 -2.43
C LYS A 147 12.54 -8.84 -0.92
N HIS A 148 11.56 -8.07 -0.47
CA HIS A 148 11.34 -7.78 0.95
C HIS A 148 10.31 -8.73 1.58
N PRO A 149 10.36 -8.96 2.90
CA PRO A 149 9.44 -9.89 3.59
C PRO A 149 7.95 -9.57 3.39
N ASN A 150 7.63 -8.30 3.15
CA ASN A 150 6.28 -7.79 2.90
C ASN A 150 5.79 -7.95 1.44
N GLY A 151 6.51 -8.70 0.60
CA GLY A 151 6.15 -8.93 -0.79
C GLY A 151 6.51 -7.82 -1.77
N THR A 152 7.05 -6.68 -1.30
CA THR A 152 7.56 -5.62 -2.17
C THR A 152 8.93 -5.98 -2.73
N MET A 153 9.38 -5.21 -3.73
CA MET A 153 10.70 -5.38 -4.35
C MET A 153 11.33 -4.02 -4.62
N THR A 154 12.65 -3.92 -4.44
CA THR A 154 13.42 -2.77 -4.89
C THR A 154 14.46 -3.18 -5.92
N ARG A 155 14.66 -2.33 -6.93
CA ARG A 155 15.67 -2.48 -7.99
C ARG A 155 16.66 -1.34 -7.94
N TYR A 156 17.93 -1.69 -8.12
CA TYR A 156 19.08 -0.79 -8.18
C TYR A 156 19.82 -1.06 -9.49
N ALA A 157 19.87 -0.09 -10.39
CA ALA A 157 20.39 -0.31 -11.72
C ALA A 157 21.49 0.68 -12.13
N HIS A 158 22.08 0.43 -13.31
CA HIS A 158 23.20 1.16 -13.89
C HIS A 158 24.46 1.15 -13.03
N LEU A 159 24.64 0.05 -12.25
CA LEU A 159 25.72 -0.11 -11.28
C LEU A 159 27.07 -0.30 -11.99
N SER A 160 28.17 0.12 -11.34
CA SER A 160 29.54 -0.17 -11.80
C SER A 160 30.02 -1.54 -11.28
N SER A 161 29.61 -1.91 -10.06
CA SER A 161 29.93 -3.21 -9.47
C SER A 161 28.90 -3.61 -8.42
N ILE A 162 28.81 -4.92 -8.19
CA ILE A 162 27.86 -5.54 -7.24
C ILE A 162 28.66 -6.13 -6.08
N ALA A 163 28.21 -5.89 -4.84
CA ALA A 163 28.87 -6.35 -3.61
C ALA A 163 28.12 -7.50 -2.89
N VAL A 164 27.05 -7.99 -3.51
CA VAL A 164 26.19 -9.07 -2.97
C VAL A 164 25.93 -10.14 -4.01
N ALA A 165 25.46 -11.32 -3.58
CA ALA A 165 25.16 -12.45 -4.45
C ALA A 165 23.66 -12.78 -4.45
N TYR A 166 23.18 -13.44 -5.51
CA TYR A 166 21.85 -14.03 -5.56
C TYR A 166 21.59 -14.94 -4.33
N GLY A 167 20.41 -14.81 -3.72
CA GLY A 167 20.01 -15.56 -2.53
C GLY A 167 20.55 -15.00 -1.21
N GLN A 168 21.44 -14.00 -1.24
CA GLN A 168 21.98 -13.39 -0.02
C GLN A 168 20.90 -12.57 0.70
N THR A 169 20.81 -12.74 2.01
CA THR A 169 20.02 -11.84 2.88
C THR A 169 20.81 -10.58 3.17
N VAL A 170 20.16 -9.42 3.07
CA VAL A 170 20.74 -8.11 3.34
C VAL A 170 19.91 -7.35 4.36
N SER A 171 20.58 -6.53 5.16
CA SER A 171 19.93 -5.61 6.11
C SER A 171 19.72 -4.23 5.48
N GLN A 172 18.69 -3.51 5.92
CA GLN A 172 18.51 -2.10 5.53
C GLN A 172 19.78 -1.29 5.84
N GLY A 173 20.20 -0.47 4.88
CA GLY A 173 21.42 0.35 5.01
C GLY A 173 22.72 -0.38 4.68
N GLN A 174 22.70 -1.70 4.47
CA GLN A 174 23.88 -2.46 4.01
C GLN A 174 24.28 -2.01 2.60
N VAL A 175 25.59 -1.81 2.36
CA VAL A 175 26.13 -1.57 1.02
C VAL A 175 25.96 -2.84 0.18
N ILE A 176 25.29 -2.72 -0.97
CA ILE A 176 24.95 -3.83 -1.87
C ILE A 176 25.63 -3.73 -3.23
N ALA A 177 26.03 -2.49 -3.59
CA ALA A 177 26.60 -2.20 -4.90
C ALA A 177 27.27 -0.83 -4.91
N TYR A 178 27.83 -0.46 -6.06
CA TYR A 178 28.35 0.87 -6.33
C TYR A 178 27.70 1.42 -7.61
N SER A 179 27.32 2.69 -7.61
CA SER A 179 26.70 3.38 -8.74
C SER A 179 27.64 3.43 -9.95
N GLY A 180 27.08 3.57 -11.13
CA GLY A 180 27.84 3.60 -12.36
C GLY A 180 27.12 4.28 -13.52
N ALA A 181 27.41 3.79 -14.72
CA ALA A 181 26.80 4.22 -15.97
C ALA A 181 26.73 3.02 -16.95
N THR A 182 26.38 1.83 -16.45
CA THR A 182 26.24 0.63 -17.28
C THR A 182 24.84 0.50 -17.85
N GLY A 183 24.70 -0.22 -18.99
CA GLY A 183 23.42 -0.36 -19.69
C GLY A 183 23.12 0.83 -20.61
N VAL A 184 21.83 1.21 -20.73
CA VAL A 184 21.38 2.27 -21.65
C VAL A 184 21.19 3.57 -20.88
N VAL A 185 22.23 4.39 -20.80
CA VAL A 185 22.26 5.62 -20.01
C VAL A 185 22.95 6.77 -20.74
N THR A 186 22.73 7.99 -20.30
CA THR A 186 23.40 9.21 -20.80
C THR A 186 24.55 9.68 -19.89
N GLY A 187 24.69 9.14 -18.69
CA GLY A 187 25.73 9.49 -17.73
C GLY A 187 25.57 8.79 -16.38
N PRO A 188 26.51 9.01 -15.44
CA PRO A 188 26.48 8.37 -14.14
C PRO A 188 25.27 8.77 -13.29
N HIS A 189 24.56 7.79 -12.76
CA HIS A 189 23.45 7.96 -11.82
C HIS A 189 23.10 6.62 -11.15
N LEU A 190 22.25 6.65 -10.14
CA LEU A 190 21.53 5.48 -9.64
C LEU A 190 20.10 5.56 -10.16
N HIS A 191 19.68 4.55 -10.92
CA HIS A 191 18.26 4.28 -11.18
C HIS A 191 17.71 3.36 -10.08
N PHE A 192 16.64 3.80 -9.44
CA PHE A 192 16.03 3.09 -8.32
C PHE A 192 14.52 2.93 -8.54
N GLU A 193 14.04 1.69 -8.42
CA GLU A 193 12.62 1.36 -8.53
C GLU A 193 12.10 0.73 -7.24
N LEU A 194 10.85 1.01 -6.90
CA LEU A 194 10.08 0.34 -5.87
C LEU A 194 8.84 -0.29 -6.49
N TYR A 195 8.62 -1.57 -6.20
CA TYR A 195 7.43 -2.31 -6.63
C TYR A 195 6.58 -2.71 -5.45
N ILE A 196 5.28 -2.42 -5.54
CA ILE A 196 4.25 -2.83 -4.58
C ILE A 196 3.21 -3.63 -5.36
N ASN A 197 2.92 -4.84 -4.94
CA ASN A 197 1.99 -5.75 -5.63
C ASN A 197 2.32 -5.94 -7.12
N GLY A 198 3.60 -5.98 -7.46
CA GLY A 198 4.09 -6.15 -8.84
C GLY A 198 4.02 -4.91 -9.74
N CYS A 199 3.51 -3.78 -9.24
CA CYS A 199 3.46 -2.52 -9.96
C CYS A 199 4.53 -1.56 -9.45
N SER A 200 5.23 -0.86 -10.35
CA SER A 200 6.15 0.20 -9.97
C SER A 200 5.39 1.41 -9.41
N VAL A 201 5.91 1.99 -8.36
CA VAL A 201 5.36 3.20 -7.70
C VAL A 201 6.45 4.27 -7.61
N ASN A 202 6.06 5.53 -7.39
CA ASN A 202 7.05 6.60 -7.20
C ASN A 202 7.87 6.37 -5.92
N PRO A 203 9.18 6.06 -6.00
CA PRO A 203 9.96 5.71 -4.82
C PRO A 203 10.12 6.85 -3.80
N VAL A 204 10.06 8.10 -4.25
CA VAL A 204 10.25 9.29 -3.38
C VAL A 204 9.15 9.39 -2.32
N ASP A 205 7.94 8.93 -2.64
CA ASP A 205 6.79 8.94 -1.71
C ASP A 205 7.02 8.01 -0.50
N TYR A 206 7.98 7.08 -0.60
CA TYR A 206 8.28 6.06 0.42
C TYR A 206 9.64 6.25 1.09
N THR A 207 10.62 6.81 0.38
CA THR A 207 12.00 7.00 0.90
C THR A 207 12.24 8.40 1.49
N GLY A 208 11.32 9.31 1.25
CA GLY A 208 11.52 10.74 1.50
C GLY A 208 12.47 11.40 0.47
N ASN A 209 12.47 12.72 0.48
CA ASN A 209 13.38 13.55 -0.33
C ASN A 209 14.74 13.76 0.33
#